data_f863111cf5825416c9177e9a6a8ff4cb
#
_entry.id   f863111cf5825416c9177e9a6a8ff4cb
#
_cell.length_a   1.000
_cell.length_b   1.000
_cell.length_c   1.000
_cell.angle_alpha   90.00
_cell.angle_beta   90.00
_cell.angle_gamma   90.00
#
_symmetry.space_group_name_H-M   'P 1'
#
loop_
_entity.id
_entity.type
_entity.pdbx_description
1 polymer ?
#
loop_
_entity_poly.entity_id
_entity_poly.type
_entity_poly.pdbx_seq_one_letter_code
_entity_poly.pdbx_strand_id
1 'polypeptide(L)'
;MATPNKKPAKPEANPLLKSYYESLESRIGYRLVLGGTRHFGYYDSPSSWAFPVGKALRAMEEKLFLALGLPQGSQVVDAGCGVGHVALYMARRGLRVTAIDLIDHHIAKAQRNVARARLPPGQVTVQKMDYHHLDAIPDASHDGLYTMETFVHATDPEKALAGFHRILRRGGRIALFEYDHTVGVEEHIPQKVADEIDLVNKYAAMPTNARSHDGVFKQMLEDAGFVDVEVVDYSANIRPMLRLFYQLAAVPYFFIKLFRLERWFINTVAGAQGYLHQEHWRYVVVMGRKPGGTIEGAKTK
;
A
#
# COMPACT_ATOMS: atom_id res chain seq x y z
N MET A 1 -9.34 26.28 35.77
CA MET A 1 -9.23 24.81 35.79
C MET A 1 -8.33 24.40 34.59
N ALA A 2 -7.13 23.94 34.88
CA ALA A 2 -6.18 23.53 33.85
C ALA A 2 -6.61 22.17 33.28
N THR A 3 -6.75 22.10 31.96
CA THR A 3 -6.98 20.84 31.23
C THR A 3 -5.82 19.88 31.46
N PRO A 4 -6.05 18.60 31.73
CA PRO A 4 -4.97 17.64 31.95
C PRO A 4 -4.19 17.45 30.65
N ASN A 5 -2.90 17.68 30.77
CA ASN A 5 -1.91 17.48 29.69
C ASN A 5 -1.91 15.99 29.30
N LYS A 6 -2.69 15.61 28.26
CA LYS A 6 -2.71 14.26 27.72
C LYS A 6 -1.33 14.03 27.09
N LYS A 7 -0.50 13.18 27.70
CA LYS A 7 0.73 12.68 27.06
C LYS A 7 0.38 12.18 25.66
N PRO A 8 1.18 12.54 24.62
CA PRO A 8 0.96 12.00 23.29
C PRO A 8 0.95 10.47 23.38
N ALA A 9 -0.11 9.86 22.85
CA ALA A 9 -0.21 8.42 22.77
C ALA A 9 1.04 7.90 22.03
N LYS A 10 1.70 6.89 22.59
CA LYS A 10 2.80 6.21 21.89
C LYS A 10 2.23 5.69 20.57
N PRO A 11 2.98 5.84 19.44
CA PRO A 11 2.56 5.20 18.20
C PRO A 11 2.27 3.73 18.47
N GLU A 12 1.16 3.21 17.95
CA GLU A 12 0.88 1.78 18.03
C GLU A 12 1.90 1.06 17.16
N ALA A 13 3.07 0.84 17.72
CA ALA A 13 4.19 0.28 17.02
C ALA A 13 3.84 -1.15 16.60
N ASN A 14 3.77 -1.40 15.28
CA ASN A 14 3.92 -2.72 14.75
C ASN A 14 5.42 -3.09 14.78
N PRO A 15 5.93 -3.76 15.82
CA PRO A 15 7.37 -4.01 15.98
C PRO A 15 7.88 -4.96 14.89
N LEU A 16 6.99 -5.82 14.37
CA LEU A 16 7.31 -6.72 13.27
C LEU A 16 7.52 -5.96 11.96
N LEU A 17 6.76 -4.89 11.73
CA LEU A 17 6.90 -4.04 10.54
C LEU A 17 8.30 -3.43 10.42
N LYS A 18 8.82 -2.91 11.52
CA LYS A 18 10.18 -2.35 11.55
C LYS A 18 11.21 -3.44 11.23
N SER A 19 11.13 -4.59 11.92
CA SER A 19 12.01 -5.73 11.68
C SER A 19 11.94 -6.23 10.23
N TYR A 20 10.74 -6.32 9.66
CA TYR A 20 10.53 -6.72 8.27
C TYR A 20 11.25 -5.80 7.27
N TYR A 21 11.05 -4.48 7.39
CA TYR A 21 11.65 -3.52 6.47
C TYR A 21 13.14 -3.25 6.71
N GLU A 22 13.67 -3.53 7.91
CA GLU A 22 15.10 -3.45 8.23
C GLU A 22 15.87 -4.71 7.81
N SER A 23 15.20 -5.81 7.47
CA SER A 23 15.83 -7.05 7.01
C SER A 23 16.69 -6.81 5.77
N LEU A 24 17.82 -7.54 5.67
CA LEU A 24 18.69 -7.48 4.49
C LEU A 24 17.95 -7.92 3.23
N GLU A 25 17.09 -8.93 3.34
CA GLU A 25 16.28 -9.42 2.23
C GLU A 25 15.39 -8.32 1.66
N SER A 26 14.62 -7.61 2.51
CA SER A 26 13.77 -6.51 2.07
C SER A 26 14.57 -5.37 1.44
N ARG A 27 15.70 -4.98 2.06
CA ARG A 27 16.52 -3.87 1.57
C ARG A 27 17.20 -4.15 0.24
N ILE A 28 17.69 -5.36 0.04
CA ILE A 28 18.43 -5.77 -1.17
C ILE A 28 17.46 -6.21 -2.25
N GLY A 29 16.49 -7.06 -1.94
CA GLY A 29 15.53 -7.62 -2.90
C GLY A 29 14.76 -6.55 -3.65
N TYR A 30 14.12 -5.62 -2.94
CA TYR A 30 13.39 -4.51 -3.57
C TYR A 30 14.29 -3.61 -4.43
N ARG A 31 15.54 -3.40 -4.03
CA ARG A 31 16.48 -2.59 -4.82
C ARG A 31 16.90 -3.27 -6.11
N LEU A 32 17.20 -4.55 -6.06
CA LEU A 32 17.70 -5.30 -7.22
C LEU A 32 16.59 -5.59 -8.23
N VAL A 33 15.41 -5.97 -7.77
CA VAL A 33 14.34 -6.43 -8.64
C VAL A 33 13.43 -5.27 -9.09
N LEU A 34 13.11 -4.33 -8.18
CA LEU A 34 12.14 -3.26 -8.41
C LEU A 34 12.77 -1.85 -8.40
N GLY A 35 14.10 -1.73 -8.45
CA GLY A 35 14.76 -0.41 -8.38
C GLY A 35 14.54 0.33 -7.07
N GLY A 36 14.02 -0.35 -6.04
CA GLY A 36 13.66 0.20 -4.74
C GLY A 36 12.19 0.59 -4.58
N THR A 37 11.38 0.49 -5.62
CA THR A 37 9.92 0.58 -5.56
C THR A 37 9.37 -0.65 -4.82
N ARG A 38 8.20 -0.52 -4.18
CA ARG A 38 7.65 -1.56 -3.31
C ARG A 38 6.18 -1.81 -3.56
N HIS A 39 5.82 -1.90 -4.84
CA HIS A 39 4.49 -2.28 -5.28
C HIS A 39 4.57 -3.09 -6.56
N PHE A 40 3.49 -3.80 -6.87
CA PHE A 40 3.35 -4.53 -8.12
C PHE A 40 3.25 -3.60 -9.33
N GLY A 41 3.65 -4.10 -10.49
CA GLY A 41 3.45 -3.43 -11.77
C GLY A 41 2.12 -3.84 -12.41
N TYR A 42 1.54 -2.95 -13.20
CA TYR A 42 0.34 -3.22 -13.98
C TYR A 42 0.70 -3.63 -15.42
N TYR A 43 0.08 -4.70 -15.91
CA TYR A 43 0.20 -5.23 -17.26
C TYR A 43 -1.18 -5.36 -17.90
N ASP A 44 -1.30 -5.01 -19.18
CA ASP A 44 -2.58 -5.06 -19.90
C ASP A 44 -3.07 -6.49 -20.14
N SER A 45 -2.17 -7.50 -20.11
CA SER A 45 -2.51 -8.90 -20.25
C SER A 45 -1.73 -9.77 -19.26
N PRO A 46 -2.35 -10.81 -18.66
CA PRO A 46 -1.67 -11.75 -17.78
C PRO A 46 -0.59 -12.60 -18.46
N SER A 47 -0.61 -12.66 -19.78
CA SER A 47 0.42 -13.33 -20.60
C SER A 47 1.60 -12.44 -20.97
N SER A 48 1.55 -11.14 -20.65
CA SER A 48 2.61 -10.19 -20.99
C SER A 48 3.98 -10.65 -20.47
N TRP A 49 5.03 -10.23 -21.17
CA TRP A 49 6.39 -10.33 -20.66
C TRP A 49 6.61 -9.35 -19.52
N ALA A 50 7.31 -9.78 -18.45
CA ALA A 50 7.46 -8.96 -17.27
C ALA A 50 8.38 -7.75 -17.45
N PHE A 51 9.28 -7.79 -18.41
CA PHE A 51 10.22 -6.68 -18.67
C PHE A 51 9.74 -5.75 -19.80
N PRO A 52 10.08 -4.44 -19.71
CA PRO A 52 10.82 -3.82 -18.61
C PRO A 52 9.94 -3.55 -17.40
N VAL A 53 10.33 -4.04 -16.21
CA VAL A 53 9.59 -3.91 -14.95
C VAL A 53 9.24 -2.44 -14.65
N GLY A 54 10.17 -1.50 -14.91
CA GLY A 54 9.93 -0.08 -14.66
C GLY A 54 8.74 0.50 -15.42
N LYS A 55 8.41 -0.01 -16.63
CA LYS A 55 7.22 0.40 -17.38
C LYS A 55 5.95 -0.02 -16.66
N ALA A 56 5.91 -1.26 -16.18
CA ALA A 56 4.76 -1.80 -15.45
C ALA A 56 4.54 -1.08 -14.11
N LEU A 57 5.63 -0.73 -13.38
CA LEU A 57 5.54 0.07 -12.17
C LEU A 57 4.91 1.44 -12.45
N ARG A 58 5.37 2.14 -13.53
CA ARG A 58 4.75 3.42 -13.94
C ARG A 58 3.29 3.27 -14.35
N ALA A 59 2.93 2.14 -15.00
CA ALA A 59 1.54 1.86 -15.35
C ALA A 59 0.65 1.68 -14.11
N MET A 60 1.13 1.03 -13.05
CA MET A 60 0.39 0.92 -11.79
C MET A 60 0.21 2.28 -11.10
N GLU A 61 1.26 3.11 -11.08
CA GLU A 61 1.18 4.47 -10.55
C GLU A 61 0.20 5.35 -11.36
N GLU A 62 0.13 5.16 -12.69
CA GLU A 62 -0.87 5.82 -13.52
C GLU A 62 -2.29 5.33 -13.18
N LYS A 63 -2.49 4.03 -12.93
CA LYS A 63 -3.78 3.50 -12.47
C LYS A 63 -4.22 4.15 -11.16
N LEU A 64 -3.29 4.33 -10.22
CA LEU A 64 -3.59 5.04 -8.96
C LEU A 64 -3.95 6.52 -9.21
N PHE A 65 -3.21 7.22 -10.06
CA PHE A 65 -3.52 8.60 -10.41
C PHE A 65 -4.93 8.74 -11.02
N LEU A 66 -5.27 7.83 -11.94
CA LEU A 66 -6.61 7.80 -12.58
C LEU A 66 -7.72 7.41 -11.59
N ALA A 67 -7.45 6.48 -10.66
CA ALA A 67 -8.39 6.08 -9.61
C ALA A 67 -8.74 7.25 -8.67
N LEU A 68 -7.78 8.09 -8.34
CA LEU A 68 -8.03 9.32 -7.58
C LEU A 68 -8.84 10.33 -8.40
N GLY A 69 -8.60 10.45 -9.71
CA GLY A 69 -9.35 11.33 -10.62
C GLY A 69 -9.37 12.80 -10.21
N LEU A 70 -8.32 13.26 -9.53
CA LEU A 70 -8.20 14.62 -9.00
C LEU A 70 -7.57 15.58 -10.02
N PRO A 71 -7.98 16.86 -10.03
CA PRO A 71 -7.38 17.87 -10.89
C PRO A 71 -5.94 18.21 -10.45
N GLN A 72 -5.17 18.83 -11.37
CA GLN A 72 -3.87 19.36 -11.03
C GLN A 72 -3.93 20.41 -9.90
N GLY A 73 -2.92 20.42 -9.06
CA GLY A 73 -2.85 21.29 -7.89
C GLY A 73 -3.51 20.71 -6.64
N SER A 74 -4.29 19.63 -6.76
CA SER A 74 -4.92 18.98 -5.60
C SER A 74 -3.90 18.52 -4.58
N GLN A 75 -4.26 18.68 -3.31
CA GLN A 75 -3.45 18.25 -2.16
C GLN A 75 -3.81 16.80 -1.79
N VAL A 76 -2.82 15.93 -1.77
CA VAL A 76 -3.02 14.51 -1.46
C VAL A 76 -2.06 14.01 -0.39
N VAL A 77 -2.49 13.01 0.37
CA VAL A 77 -1.63 12.27 1.31
C VAL A 77 -1.23 10.94 0.69
N ASP A 78 0.06 10.66 0.68
CA ASP A 78 0.65 9.33 0.42
C ASP A 78 0.89 8.66 1.78
N ALA A 79 -0.02 7.79 2.20
CA ALA A 79 0.02 7.18 3.53
C ALA A 79 0.78 5.85 3.48
N GLY A 80 2.05 5.90 3.91
CA GLY A 80 3.01 4.81 3.80
C GLY A 80 3.87 4.94 2.54
N CYS A 81 4.45 6.12 2.32
CA CYS A 81 5.12 6.50 1.08
C CYS A 81 6.41 5.70 0.77
N GLY A 82 6.89 4.89 1.71
CA GLY A 82 8.13 4.16 1.55
C GLY A 82 9.29 5.10 1.19
N VAL A 83 9.94 4.83 0.07
CA VAL A 83 11.06 5.65 -0.42
C VAL A 83 10.63 6.81 -1.35
N GLY A 84 9.32 7.06 -1.48
CA GLY A 84 8.74 8.23 -2.13
C GLY A 84 8.62 8.14 -3.65
N HIS A 85 8.72 6.95 -4.27
CA HIS A 85 8.61 6.82 -5.73
C HIS A 85 7.20 7.17 -6.23
N VAL A 86 6.16 6.69 -5.57
CA VAL A 86 4.76 6.99 -5.89
C VAL A 86 4.47 8.48 -5.68
N ALA A 87 4.89 9.05 -4.55
CA ALA A 87 4.77 10.49 -4.28
C ALA A 87 5.38 11.34 -5.39
N LEU A 88 6.58 10.97 -5.88
CA LEU A 88 7.25 11.66 -6.98
C LEU A 88 6.48 11.53 -8.31
N TYR A 89 5.89 10.36 -8.56
CA TYR A 89 5.05 10.17 -9.73
C TYR A 89 3.83 11.08 -9.68
N MET A 90 3.08 11.07 -8.58
CA MET A 90 1.89 11.92 -8.38
C MET A 90 2.21 13.41 -8.50
N ALA A 91 3.36 13.83 -7.95
CA ALA A 91 3.82 15.20 -8.08
C ALA A 91 4.11 15.60 -9.54
N ARG A 92 4.73 14.71 -10.34
CA ARG A 92 4.95 14.93 -11.78
C ARG A 92 3.64 14.98 -12.57
N ARG A 93 2.57 14.39 -12.05
CA ARG A 93 1.20 14.48 -12.60
C ARG A 93 0.48 15.76 -12.15
N GLY A 94 1.16 16.63 -11.39
CA GLY A 94 0.67 17.94 -10.98
C GLY A 94 0.01 17.99 -9.61
N LEU A 95 0.02 16.91 -8.83
CA LEU A 95 -0.51 16.90 -7.46
C LEU A 95 0.51 17.48 -6.47
N ARG A 96 0.02 17.97 -5.34
CA ARG A 96 0.84 18.37 -4.17
C ARG A 96 0.75 17.25 -3.13
N VAL A 97 1.88 16.64 -2.79
CA VAL A 97 1.90 15.40 -2.01
C VAL A 97 2.49 15.62 -0.63
N THR A 98 1.71 15.28 0.39
CA THR A 98 2.19 15.08 1.77
C THR A 98 2.48 13.59 1.93
N ALA A 99 3.75 13.21 1.85
CA ALA A 99 4.21 11.83 1.91
C ALA A 99 4.60 11.48 3.35
N ILE A 100 3.94 10.49 3.94
CA ILE A 100 4.18 10.07 5.32
C ILE A 100 4.60 8.59 5.40
N ASP A 101 5.53 8.27 6.28
CA ASP A 101 5.96 6.90 6.59
C ASP A 101 6.46 6.82 8.04
N LEU A 102 6.38 5.63 8.62
CA LEU A 102 6.83 5.38 10.01
C LEU A 102 8.32 5.03 10.09
N ILE A 103 8.90 4.49 9.02
CA ILE A 103 10.23 3.86 8.99
C ILE A 103 11.31 4.90 8.70
N ASP A 104 12.27 5.08 9.60
CA ASP A 104 13.28 6.13 9.53
C ASP A 104 14.13 6.07 8.24
N HIS A 105 14.57 4.87 7.83
CA HIS A 105 15.38 4.76 6.62
C HIS A 105 14.58 5.00 5.34
N HIS A 106 13.24 4.76 5.33
CA HIS A 106 12.34 5.16 4.24
C HIS A 106 12.30 6.68 4.14
N ILE A 107 12.00 7.37 5.23
CA ILE A 107 11.94 8.83 5.30
C ILE A 107 13.24 9.46 4.79
N ALA A 108 14.38 9.03 5.34
CA ALA A 108 15.68 9.54 4.91
C ALA A 108 15.96 9.32 3.41
N LYS A 109 15.51 8.20 2.85
CA LYS A 109 15.66 7.90 1.43
C LYS A 109 14.66 8.68 0.57
N ALA A 110 13.40 8.81 1.00
CA ALA A 110 12.37 9.59 0.34
C ALA A 110 12.79 11.07 0.24
N GLN A 111 13.27 11.67 1.32
CA GLN A 111 13.79 13.03 1.32
C GLN A 111 14.93 13.23 0.31
N ARG A 112 15.90 12.28 0.24
CA ARG A 112 16.96 12.31 -0.77
C ARG A 112 16.43 12.18 -2.20
N ASN A 113 15.43 11.31 -2.41
CA ASN A 113 14.83 11.13 -3.74
C ASN A 113 14.06 12.40 -4.17
N VAL A 114 13.31 13.02 -3.26
CA VAL A 114 12.60 14.29 -3.50
C VAL A 114 13.60 15.42 -3.83
N ALA A 115 14.66 15.57 -3.05
CA ALA A 115 15.68 16.58 -3.30
C ALA A 115 16.35 16.43 -4.69
N ARG A 116 16.53 15.19 -5.17
CA ARG A 116 17.11 14.90 -6.49
C ARG A 116 16.11 15.05 -7.65
N ALA A 117 14.83 15.04 -7.38
CA ALA A 117 13.79 14.99 -8.42
C ALA A 117 13.59 16.33 -9.15
N ARG A 118 14.19 17.44 -8.67
CA ARG A 118 14.09 18.79 -9.27
C ARG A 118 12.64 19.26 -9.47
N LEU A 119 11.76 18.91 -8.52
CA LEU A 119 10.38 19.38 -8.49
C LEU A 119 10.31 20.80 -7.90
N PRO A 120 9.25 21.57 -8.21
CA PRO A 120 8.98 22.83 -7.53
C PRO A 120 9.02 22.70 -6.01
N PRO A 121 9.58 23.67 -5.27
CA PRO A 121 9.60 23.65 -3.81
C PRO A 121 8.20 23.44 -3.21
N GLY A 122 8.08 22.57 -2.24
CA GLY A 122 6.82 22.27 -1.54
C GLY A 122 5.82 21.40 -2.33
N GLN A 123 6.17 20.94 -3.54
CA GLN A 123 5.28 20.04 -4.27
C GLN A 123 5.23 18.65 -3.66
N VAL A 124 6.30 18.18 -3.02
CA VAL A 124 6.32 16.98 -2.17
C VAL A 124 6.95 17.35 -0.83
N THR A 125 6.23 17.08 0.25
CA THR A 125 6.75 17.15 1.61
C THR A 125 6.83 15.75 2.19
N VAL A 126 7.95 15.39 2.83
CA VAL A 126 8.15 14.07 3.43
C VAL A 126 8.25 14.19 4.94
N GLN A 127 7.38 13.49 5.65
CA GLN A 127 7.28 13.56 7.11
C GLN A 127 7.28 12.17 7.74
N LYS A 128 7.97 12.01 8.87
CA LYS A 128 7.83 10.81 9.69
C LYS A 128 6.53 10.89 10.46
N MET A 129 5.59 10.02 10.14
CA MET A 129 4.27 9.99 10.78
C MET A 129 3.67 8.59 10.68
N ASP A 130 2.98 8.16 11.73
CA ASP A 130 2.15 6.97 11.73
C ASP A 130 0.74 7.37 11.24
N TYR A 131 0.22 6.69 10.24
CA TYR A 131 -1.12 7.00 9.70
C TYR A 131 -2.26 6.65 10.67
N HIS A 132 -2.01 5.94 11.78
CA HIS A 132 -2.96 5.80 12.87
C HIS A 132 -3.06 7.09 13.74
N HIS A 133 -2.12 8.03 13.58
CA HIS A 133 -1.99 9.25 14.38
C HIS A 133 -1.75 10.47 13.48
N LEU A 134 -2.80 10.91 12.80
CA LEU A 134 -2.76 12.04 11.87
C LEU A 134 -3.08 13.40 12.53
N ASP A 135 -2.90 13.52 13.84
CA ASP A 135 -3.29 14.72 14.61
C ASP A 135 -2.59 16.00 14.13
N ALA A 136 -1.40 15.88 13.52
CA ALA A 136 -0.67 17.01 12.95
C ALA A 136 -1.22 17.48 11.59
N ILE A 137 -2.10 16.71 10.95
CA ILE A 137 -2.75 17.07 9.70
C ILE A 137 -4.13 17.66 10.03
N PRO A 138 -4.43 18.91 9.62
CA PRO A 138 -5.70 19.54 9.91
C PRO A 138 -6.89 18.82 9.28
N ASP A 139 -8.06 18.95 9.90
CA ASP A 139 -9.32 18.46 9.35
C ASP A 139 -9.62 19.10 8.00
N ALA A 140 -10.23 18.33 7.10
CA ALA A 140 -10.69 18.79 5.80
C ALA A 140 -9.62 19.61 5.03
N SER A 141 -8.36 19.18 5.09
CA SER A 141 -7.21 19.88 4.49
C SER A 141 -6.75 19.29 3.15
N HIS A 142 -7.12 18.05 2.83
CA HIS A 142 -6.67 17.35 1.64
C HIS A 142 -7.81 16.95 0.71
N ASP A 143 -7.54 16.94 -0.60
CA ASP A 143 -8.49 16.59 -1.65
C ASP A 143 -8.49 15.08 -1.92
N GLY A 144 -7.39 14.39 -1.57
CA GLY A 144 -7.27 12.95 -1.71
C GLY A 144 -6.29 12.31 -0.75
N LEU A 145 -6.41 11.00 -0.64
CA LEU A 145 -5.49 10.15 0.11
C LEU A 145 -5.36 8.81 -0.60
N TYR A 146 -4.19 8.24 -0.57
CA TYR A 146 -3.98 6.90 -1.09
C TYR A 146 -3.00 6.09 -0.25
N THR A 147 -3.17 4.77 -0.35
CA THR A 147 -2.18 3.78 0.07
C THR A 147 -1.81 2.90 -1.13
N MET A 148 -0.59 2.41 -1.15
CA MET A 148 -0.14 1.44 -2.14
C MET A 148 0.67 0.35 -1.45
N GLU A 149 0.01 -0.79 -1.20
CA GLU A 149 0.57 -1.96 -0.52
C GLU A 149 1.12 -1.63 0.88
N THR A 150 0.38 -0.81 1.62
CA THR A 150 0.79 -0.38 2.96
C THR A 150 -0.35 -0.44 3.99
N PHE A 151 -1.62 -0.32 3.59
CA PHE A 151 -2.75 -0.38 4.53
C PHE A 151 -2.91 -1.77 5.15
N VAL A 152 -2.48 -2.82 4.46
CA VAL A 152 -2.40 -4.20 4.99
C VAL A 152 -1.56 -4.31 6.28
N HIS A 153 -0.65 -3.36 6.52
CA HIS A 153 0.18 -3.28 7.72
C HIS A 153 -0.48 -2.56 8.91
N ALA A 154 -1.66 -1.98 8.73
CA ALA A 154 -2.38 -1.29 9.80
C ALA A 154 -2.71 -2.27 10.94
N THR A 155 -2.39 -1.89 12.17
CA THR A 155 -2.75 -2.64 13.38
C THR A 155 -4.18 -2.34 13.83
N ASP A 156 -4.65 -1.15 13.52
CA ASP A 156 -6.01 -0.66 13.75
C ASP A 156 -6.51 0.07 12.47
N PRO A 157 -6.98 -0.69 11.47
CA PRO A 157 -7.42 -0.13 10.20
C PRO A 157 -8.63 0.80 10.35
N GLU A 158 -9.51 0.56 11.31
CA GLU A 158 -10.68 1.39 11.59
C GLU A 158 -10.25 2.78 12.06
N LYS A 159 -9.28 2.86 12.97
CA LYS A 159 -8.69 4.11 13.44
C LYS A 159 -7.97 4.86 12.32
N ALA A 160 -7.20 4.15 11.49
CA ALA A 160 -6.54 4.74 10.33
C ALA A 160 -7.56 5.35 9.37
N LEU A 161 -8.63 4.61 9.03
CA LEU A 161 -9.71 5.08 8.14
C LEU A 161 -10.47 6.28 8.72
N ALA A 162 -10.74 6.29 10.03
CA ALA A 162 -11.35 7.45 10.68
C ALA A 162 -10.45 8.69 10.55
N GLY A 163 -9.13 8.53 10.71
CA GLY A 163 -8.14 9.57 10.48
C GLY A 163 -8.12 10.04 9.02
N PHE A 164 -8.15 9.12 8.07
CA PHE A 164 -8.21 9.41 6.64
C PHE A 164 -9.47 10.20 6.28
N HIS A 165 -10.63 9.74 6.78
CA HIS A 165 -11.90 10.44 6.55
C HIS A 165 -11.88 11.85 7.16
N ARG A 166 -11.31 12.04 8.36
CA ARG A 166 -11.23 13.35 9.03
C ARG A 166 -10.45 14.38 8.20
N ILE A 167 -9.27 14.01 7.71
CA ILE A 167 -8.38 14.94 7.00
C ILE A 167 -8.83 15.27 5.58
N LEU A 168 -9.67 14.44 4.98
CA LEU A 168 -10.23 14.69 3.66
C LEU A 168 -11.29 15.79 3.69
N ARG A 169 -11.29 16.64 2.68
CA ARG A 169 -12.37 17.59 2.39
C ARG A 169 -13.65 16.85 2.03
N ARG A 170 -14.77 17.55 2.11
CA ARG A 170 -16.03 17.05 1.55
C ARG A 170 -15.87 16.82 0.04
N GLY A 171 -16.30 15.67 -0.45
CA GLY A 171 -16.03 15.22 -1.83
C GLY A 171 -14.62 14.68 -2.07
N GLY A 172 -13.73 14.73 -1.08
CA GLY A 172 -12.36 14.21 -1.16
C GLY A 172 -12.32 12.72 -1.43
N ARG A 173 -11.32 12.24 -2.14
CA ARG A 173 -11.22 10.87 -2.65
C ARG A 173 -10.19 10.03 -1.91
N ILE A 174 -10.48 8.75 -1.78
CA ILE A 174 -9.57 7.75 -1.24
C ILE A 174 -9.36 6.62 -2.26
N ALA A 175 -8.12 6.11 -2.35
CA ALA A 175 -7.79 4.93 -3.14
C ALA A 175 -6.79 4.05 -2.37
N LEU A 176 -7.18 2.80 -2.12
CA LEU A 176 -6.36 1.78 -1.47
C LEU A 176 -6.01 0.72 -2.52
N PHE A 177 -4.71 0.48 -2.74
CA PHE A 177 -4.18 -0.56 -3.63
C PHE A 177 -3.57 -1.63 -2.73
N GLU A 178 -4.31 -2.73 -2.51
CA GLU A 178 -4.01 -3.69 -1.45
C GLU A 178 -4.29 -5.13 -1.90
N TYR A 179 -4.15 -6.08 -0.99
CA TYR A 179 -4.48 -7.48 -1.23
C TYR A 179 -5.58 -7.95 -0.30
N ASP A 180 -6.46 -8.80 -0.79
CA ASP A 180 -7.37 -9.60 0.02
C ASP A 180 -7.20 -11.10 -0.28
N HIS A 181 -7.82 -11.98 0.51
CA HIS A 181 -7.69 -13.42 0.35
C HIS A 181 -9.03 -14.12 0.64
N THR A 182 -9.11 -15.38 0.27
CA THR A 182 -10.31 -16.22 0.45
C THR A 182 -10.24 -17.13 1.67
N VAL A 183 -9.13 -17.13 2.41
CA VAL A 183 -8.94 -17.95 3.63
C VAL A 183 -9.98 -17.61 4.67
N GLY A 184 -10.69 -18.64 5.16
CA GLY A 184 -11.76 -18.50 6.15
C GLY A 184 -13.14 -18.20 5.57
N VAL A 185 -13.26 -18.01 4.25
CA VAL A 185 -14.53 -17.79 3.54
C VAL A 185 -14.86 -18.95 2.59
N GLU A 186 -13.86 -19.46 1.87
CA GLU A 186 -14.02 -20.65 1.04
C GLU A 186 -14.01 -21.91 1.88
N GLU A 187 -14.99 -22.79 1.68
CA GLU A 187 -15.14 -24.04 2.44
C GLU A 187 -14.02 -25.07 2.19
N HIS A 188 -13.23 -24.93 1.15
CA HIS A 188 -12.32 -25.98 0.67
C HIS A 188 -10.87 -25.52 0.39
N ILE A 189 -10.37 -24.51 1.09
CA ILE A 189 -8.95 -24.16 0.99
C ILE A 189 -8.13 -25.26 1.70
N PRO A 190 -7.14 -25.87 1.03
CA PRO A 190 -6.25 -26.81 1.70
C PRO A 190 -5.58 -26.14 2.91
N GLN A 191 -5.61 -26.82 4.07
CA GLN A 191 -5.04 -26.26 5.32
C GLN A 191 -3.60 -25.76 5.13
N LYS A 192 -2.81 -26.48 4.35
CA LYS A 192 -1.44 -26.07 4.01
C LYS A 192 -1.37 -24.70 3.36
N VAL A 193 -2.31 -24.37 2.48
CA VAL A 193 -2.35 -23.05 1.80
C VAL A 193 -2.73 -21.97 2.80
N ALA A 194 -3.72 -22.22 3.64
CA ALA A 194 -4.10 -21.31 4.72
C ALA A 194 -2.91 -21.03 5.66
N ASP A 195 -2.22 -22.07 6.12
CA ASP A 195 -1.04 -21.95 6.98
C ASP A 195 0.09 -21.13 6.30
N GLU A 196 0.26 -21.29 5.00
CA GLU A 196 1.28 -20.55 4.23
C GLU A 196 0.91 -19.06 4.05
N ILE A 197 -0.35 -18.74 3.84
CA ILE A 197 -0.85 -17.34 3.81
C ILE A 197 -0.71 -16.71 5.20
N ASP A 198 -1.08 -17.39 6.25
CA ASP A 198 -0.93 -16.92 7.63
C ASP A 198 0.54 -16.67 8.01
N LEU A 199 1.43 -17.54 7.56
CA LEU A 199 2.87 -17.37 7.74
C LEU A 199 3.37 -16.08 7.07
N VAL A 200 2.94 -15.81 5.83
CA VAL A 200 3.27 -14.56 5.12
C VAL A 200 2.68 -13.37 5.87
N ASN A 201 1.40 -13.38 6.22
CA ASN A 201 0.75 -12.31 6.98
C ASN A 201 1.50 -11.97 8.27
N LYS A 202 1.90 -13.00 9.00
CA LYS A 202 2.62 -12.85 10.27
C LYS A 202 4.01 -12.23 10.08
N TYR A 203 4.83 -12.79 9.20
CA TYR A 203 6.24 -12.39 9.08
C TYR A 203 6.47 -11.19 8.15
N ALA A 204 5.55 -10.90 7.24
CA ALA A 204 5.50 -9.63 6.52
C ALA A 204 4.77 -8.52 7.29
N ALA A 205 4.33 -8.79 8.53
CA ALA A 205 3.67 -7.84 9.41
C ALA A 205 2.40 -7.22 8.81
N MET A 206 1.50 -8.06 8.27
CA MET A 206 0.26 -7.65 7.59
C MET A 206 -1.01 -8.03 8.39
N PRO A 207 -1.24 -7.47 9.60
CA PRO A 207 -2.38 -7.83 10.45
C PRO A 207 -3.74 -7.50 9.83
N THR A 208 -3.84 -6.43 9.05
CA THR A 208 -5.08 -6.10 8.34
C THR A 208 -5.34 -7.10 7.21
N ASN A 209 -4.31 -7.51 6.46
CA ASN A 209 -4.48 -8.52 5.42
C ASN A 209 -4.98 -9.86 6.01
N ALA A 210 -4.50 -10.25 7.18
CA ALA A 210 -4.92 -11.49 7.85
C ALA A 210 -6.45 -11.57 8.10
N ARG A 211 -7.17 -10.45 8.08
CA ARG A 211 -8.63 -10.36 8.24
C ARG A 211 -9.37 -9.84 7.00
N SER A 212 -8.65 -9.60 5.90
CA SER A 212 -9.21 -9.00 4.69
C SER A 212 -9.64 -10.08 3.70
N HIS A 213 -10.91 -10.47 3.77
CA HIS A 213 -11.55 -11.30 2.74
C HIS A 213 -12.23 -10.45 1.68
N ASP A 214 -12.81 -11.09 0.68
CA ASP A 214 -13.62 -10.41 -0.32
C ASP A 214 -14.72 -9.56 0.33
N GLY A 215 -14.80 -8.30 -0.09
CA GLY A 215 -15.74 -7.32 0.42
C GLY A 215 -15.35 -6.62 1.72
N VAL A 216 -14.38 -7.11 2.50
CA VAL A 216 -14.01 -6.51 3.81
C VAL A 216 -13.47 -5.10 3.65
N PHE A 217 -12.59 -4.82 2.70
CA PHE A 217 -12.11 -3.45 2.47
C PHE A 217 -13.23 -2.49 2.06
N LYS A 218 -14.18 -2.96 1.25
CA LYS A 218 -15.37 -2.16 0.90
C LYS A 218 -16.15 -1.82 2.16
N GLN A 219 -16.47 -2.81 2.97
CA GLN A 219 -17.22 -2.61 4.22
C GLN A 219 -16.48 -1.68 5.17
N MET A 220 -15.16 -1.83 5.35
CA MET A 220 -14.34 -0.95 6.19
C MET A 220 -14.44 0.52 5.75
N LEU A 221 -14.42 0.79 4.43
CA LEU A 221 -14.56 2.16 3.94
C LEU A 221 -15.99 2.70 4.18
N GLU A 222 -17.01 1.90 3.92
CA GLU A 222 -18.40 2.28 4.14
C GLU A 222 -18.67 2.55 5.64
N ASP A 223 -18.16 1.71 6.54
CA ASP A 223 -18.26 1.90 8.00
C ASP A 223 -17.52 3.14 8.47
N ALA A 224 -16.41 3.51 7.82
CA ALA A 224 -15.69 4.75 8.08
C ALA A 224 -16.39 6.01 7.52
N GLY A 225 -17.54 5.85 6.85
CA GLY A 225 -18.35 6.95 6.32
C GLY A 225 -18.02 7.37 4.88
N PHE A 226 -17.23 6.59 4.15
CA PHE A 226 -17.05 6.80 2.71
C PHE A 226 -18.26 6.30 1.91
N VAL A 227 -18.53 6.93 0.79
CA VAL A 227 -19.61 6.57 -0.12
C VAL A 227 -19.08 6.31 -1.53
N ASP A 228 -19.93 5.75 -2.41
CA ASP A 228 -19.57 5.36 -3.77
C ASP A 228 -18.34 4.45 -3.79
N VAL A 229 -18.34 3.47 -2.87
CA VAL A 229 -17.21 2.56 -2.71
C VAL A 229 -17.22 1.52 -3.82
N GLU A 230 -16.17 1.54 -4.65
CA GLU A 230 -15.95 0.60 -5.75
C GLU A 230 -14.72 -0.26 -5.46
N VAL A 231 -14.77 -1.53 -5.87
CA VAL A 231 -13.65 -2.47 -5.81
C VAL A 231 -13.35 -2.96 -7.21
N VAL A 232 -12.10 -2.86 -7.63
CA VAL A 232 -11.62 -3.34 -8.92
C VAL A 232 -10.52 -4.37 -8.70
N ASP A 233 -10.63 -5.53 -9.32
CA ASP A 233 -9.65 -6.61 -9.24
C ASP A 233 -8.56 -6.46 -10.32
N TYR A 234 -7.30 -6.34 -9.90
CA TYR A 234 -6.12 -6.28 -10.75
C TYR A 234 -5.25 -7.54 -10.66
N SER A 235 -5.76 -8.64 -10.11
CA SER A 235 -5.02 -9.90 -9.94
C SER A 235 -4.44 -10.42 -11.26
N ALA A 236 -5.22 -10.38 -12.34
CA ALA A 236 -4.76 -10.75 -13.67
C ALA A 236 -3.65 -9.82 -14.18
N ASN A 237 -3.72 -8.54 -13.82
CA ASN A 237 -2.80 -7.50 -14.30
C ASN A 237 -1.44 -7.52 -13.58
N ILE A 238 -1.34 -8.09 -12.39
CA ILE A 238 -0.05 -8.25 -11.68
C ILE A 238 0.62 -9.60 -11.96
N ARG A 239 -0.08 -10.54 -12.58
CA ARG A 239 0.37 -11.92 -12.81
C ARG A 239 1.73 -12.04 -13.52
N PRO A 240 2.07 -11.23 -14.54
CA PRO A 240 3.40 -11.27 -15.16
C PRO A 240 4.53 -10.99 -14.16
N MET A 241 4.35 -10.07 -13.23
CA MET A 241 5.34 -9.78 -12.19
C MET A 241 5.40 -10.89 -11.14
N LEU A 242 4.28 -11.46 -10.74
CA LEU A 242 4.24 -12.63 -9.84
C LEU A 242 5.00 -13.82 -10.45
N ARG A 243 4.78 -14.08 -11.75
CA ARG A 243 5.51 -15.12 -12.46
C ARG A 243 7.02 -14.87 -12.47
N LEU A 244 7.45 -13.62 -12.66
CA LEU A 244 8.85 -13.24 -12.57
C LEU A 244 9.39 -13.48 -11.15
N PHE A 245 8.66 -13.07 -10.11
CA PHE A 245 9.06 -13.29 -8.73
C PHE A 245 9.20 -14.78 -8.42
N TYR A 246 8.25 -15.60 -8.86
CA TYR A 246 8.34 -17.05 -8.73
C TYR A 246 9.58 -17.62 -9.44
N GLN A 247 9.85 -17.21 -10.67
CA GLN A 247 11.02 -17.68 -11.43
C GLN A 247 12.34 -17.34 -10.72
N LEU A 248 12.44 -16.15 -10.12
CA LEU A 248 13.61 -15.74 -9.34
C LEU A 248 13.69 -16.44 -7.98
N ALA A 249 12.53 -16.70 -7.36
CA ALA A 249 12.43 -17.28 -6.04
C ALA A 249 12.50 -18.81 -6.02
N ALA A 250 12.17 -19.52 -7.10
CA ALA A 250 11.93 -20.97 -7.11
C ALA A 250 13.09 -21.78 -6.52
N VAL A 251 14.33 -21.51 -6.93
CA VAL A 251 15.51 -22.22 -6.44
C VAL A 251 15.80 -21.86 -4.97
N PRO A 252 15.95 -20.56 -4.58
CA PRO A 252 16.15 -20.23 -3.18
C PRO A 252 14.98 -20.69 -2.30
N TYR A 253 13.73 -20.61 -2.76
CA TYR A 253 12.56 -21.08 -2.02
C TYR A 253 12.65 -22.57 -1.66
N PHE A 254 13.10 -23.43 -2.60
CA PHE A 254 13.34 -24.84 -2.31
C PHE A 254 14.26 -25.05 -1.11
N PHE A 255 15.42 -24.35 -1.08
CA PHE A 255 16.37 -24.45 0.04
C PHE A 255 15.82 -23.82 1.33
N ILE A 256 15.10 -22.70 1.23
CA ILE A 256 14.44 -22.06 2.38
C ILE A 256 13.47 -23.05 3.06
N LYS A 257 12.64 -23.74 2.27
CA LYS A 257 11.73 -24.76 2.78
C LYS A 257 12.45 -25.98 3.36
N LEU A 258 13.50 -26.46 2.68
CA LEU A 258 14.30 -27.60 3.12
C LEU A 258 14.94 -27.35 4.50
N PHE A 259 15.46 -26.15 4.73
CA PHE A 259 16.15 -25.75 5.96
C PHE A 259 15.26 -25.03 6.98
N ARG A 260 13.96 -24.87 6.71
CA ARG A 260 12.99 -24.16 7.56
C ARG A 260 13.38 -22.73 7.89
N LEU A 261 13.80 -21.98 6.88
CA LEU A 261 14.32 -20.60 7.00
C LEU A 261 13.27 -19.53 6.62
N GLU A 262 11.98 -19.89 6.48
CA GLU A 262 10.91 -19.04 5.95
C GLU A 262 10.83 -17.68 6.65
N ARG A 263 10.97 -17.68 7.98
CA ARG A 263 10.90 -16.44 8.79
C ARG A 263 11.99 -15.41 8.45
N TRP A 264 13.11 -15.85 7.89
CA TRP A 264 14.26 -15.00 7.57
C TRP A 264 14.23 -14.49 6.13
N PHE A 265 13.50 -15.20 5.24
CA PHE A 265 13.45 -14.95 3.80
C PHE A 265 12.00 -14.81 3.34
N ILE A 266 11.22 -14.00 4.08
CA ILE A 266 9.77 -13.93 3.89
C ILE A 266 9.36 -13.33 2.54
N ASN A 267 10.15 -12.41 1.96
CA ASN A 267 9.84 -11.85 0.63
C ASN A 267 10.04 -12.91 -0.47
N THR A 268 11.06 -13.76 -0.34
CA THR A 268 11.27 -14.88 -1.27
C THR A 268 10.13 -15.89 -1.16
N VAL A 269 9.70 -16.19 0.08
CA VAL A 269 8.54 -17.05 0.35
C VAL A 269 7.27 -16.44 -0.24
N ALA A 270 6.98 -15.18 0.05
CA ALA A 270 5.79 -14.48 -0.47
C ALA A 270 5.80 -14.39 -2.00
N GLY A 271 6.97 -14.14 -2.61
CA GLY A 271 7.11 -14.11 -4.07
C GLY A 271 6.84 -15.45 -4.74
N ALA A 272 7.22 -16.57 -4.09
CA ALA A 272 6.93 -17.91 -4.60
C ALA A 272 5.46 -18.30 -4.36
N GLN A 273 4.98 -18.17 -3.12
CA GLN A 273 3.62 -18.57 -2.73
C GLN A 273 2.56 -17.68 -3.37
N GLY A 274 2.81 -16.38 -3.52
CA GLY A 274 1.89 -15.47 -4.19
C GLY A 274 1.56 -15.90 -5.63
N TYR A 275 2.51 -16.49 -6.35
CA TYR A 275 2.25 -17.05 -7.67
C TYR A 275 1.58 -18.42 -7.59
N LEU A 276 2.06 -19.31 -6.71
CA LEU A 276 1.56 -20.68 -6.59
C LEU A 276 0.12 -20.76 -6.09
N HIS A 277 -0.31 -19.81 -5.28
CA HIS A 277 -1.62 -19.77 -4.63
C HIS A 277 -2.44 -18.54 -5.06
N GLN A 278 -2.21 -18.05 -6.30
CA GLN A 278 -2.88 -16.85 -6.80
C GLN A 278 -4.41 -16.97 -6.84
N GLU A 279 -4.96 -18.17 -6.91
CA GLU A 279 -6.40 -18.42 -6.83
C GLU A 279 -7.03 -18.10 -5.46
N HIS A 280 -6.23 -18.03 -4.39
CA HIS A 280 -6.71 -17.81 -3.03
C HIS A 280 -6.46 -16.39 -2.50
N TRP A 281 -6.00 -15.46 -3.34
CA TRP A 281 -5.85 -14.05 -2.99
C TRP A 281 -5.98 -13.17 -4.23
N ARG A 282 -6.31 -11.89 -3.99
CA ARG A 282 -6.48 -10.92 -5.07
C ARG A 282 -5.68 -9.65 -4.78
N TYR A 283 -5.32 -8.97 -5.85
CA TYR A 283 -4.86 -7.59 -5.80
C TYR A 283 -6.01 -6.67 -6.13
N VAL A 284 -6.47 -5.91 -5.16
CA VAL A 284 -7.68 -5.10 -5.27
C VAL A 284 -7.39 -3.61 -5.15
N VAL A 285 -8.16 -2.83 -5.90
CA VAL A 285 -8.18 -1.38 -5.81
C VAL A 285 -9.53 -0.99 -5.24
N VAL A 286 -9.52 -0.40 -4.06
CA VAL A 286 -10.71 0.04 -3.35
C VAL A 286 -10.75 1.55 -3.36
N MET A 287 -11.76 2.12 -3.97
CA MET A 287 -11.92 3.56 -4.13
C MET A 287 -13.20 4.02 -3.44
N GLY A 288 -13.19 5.25 -2.95
CA GLY A 288 -14.38 5.86 -2.36
C GLY A 288 -14.23 7.37 -2.27
N ARG A 289 -15.29 8.05 -1.82
CA ARG A 289 -15.23 9.48 -1.56
C ARG A 289 -15.87 9.84 -0.22
N LYS A 290 -15.41 10.93 0.39
CA LYS A 290 -16.08 11.52 1.55
C LYS A 290 -17.37 12.20 1.12
N PRO A 291 -18.50 12.01 1.81
CA PRO A 291 -19.78 12.65 1.45
C PRO A 291 -19.70 14.17 1.34
N GLY A 292 -20.57 14.72 0.46
CA GLY A 292 -20.82 16.16 0.34
C GLY A 292 -19.85 16.90 -0.57
N GLY A 293 -20.39 17.56 -1.59
CA GLY A 293 -19.64 18.31 -2.59
C GLY A 293 -18.97 17.43 -3.65
N THR A 294 -18.48 18.06 -4.68
CA THR A 294 -17.55 17.52 -5.67
C THR A 294 -16.32 18.41 -5.67
N ILE A 295 -15.12 17.84 -5.79
CA ILE A 295 -13.92 18.64 -6.03
C ILE A 295 -14.02 19.19 -7.45
N GLU A 296 -13.96 20.51 -7.57
CA GLU A 296 -14.05 21.19 -8.86
C GLU A 296 -12.95 20.67 -9.81
N GLY A 297 -13.35 20.27 -11.02
CA GLY A 297 -12.45 19.67 -12.01
C GLY A 297 -12.11 18.19 -11.80
N ALA A 298 -12.68 17.53 -10.80
CA ALA A 298 -12.55 16.07 -10.65
C ALA A 298 -13.32 15.35 -11.77
N LYS A 299 -12.67 14.38 -12.39
CA LYS A 299 -13.34 13.55 -13.40
C LYS A 299 -14.26 12.55 -12.69
N THR A 300 -15.55 12.61 -13.02
CA THR A 300 -16.48 11.49 -12.78
C THR A 300 -16.14 10.39 -13.78
N LYS A 301 -15.99 9.16 -13.29
CA LYS A 301 -15.89 7.97 -14.15
C LYS A 301 -17.23 7.69 -14.83
#